data_ebeec0c847a41a0a87a6bbe1568ad190
#
_entry.id   ebeec0c847a41a0a87a6bbe1568ad190
#
_cell.length_a   1.000
_cell.length_b   1.000
_cell.length_c   1.000
_cell.angle_alpha   90.00
_cell.angle_beta   90.00
_cell.angle_gamma   90.00
#
_symmetry.space_group_name_H-M   'P 1'
#
loop_
_entity.id
_entity.type
_entity.pdbx_description
1 polymer ?
#
loop_
_entity_poly.entity_id
_entity_poly.type
_entity_poly.pdbx_seq_one_letter_code
_entity_poly.pdbx_strand_id
1 'polypeptide(L)'
;MPSIVPSYLYTFFALMLVGTILIGTFNSFAVSLRRIPEENMLKNVLDYVAAESLELINCVEASSEATAEAVLDIPSSINHKQYWLRLGIDSEYVFIEAGFGAVPAEARAKIYLLANVFAYGEVIGGYGKALLTCRRNASGIYLSLGYLEG
;
A
#
# COMPACT_ATOMS: atom_id res chain seq x y z
N MET A 1 -41.60 -49.75 -15.39
CA MET A 1 -41.36 -48.32 -15.57
C MET A 1 -40.90 -47.61 -14.28
N PRO A 2 -40.21 -48.23 -13.33
CA PRO A 2 -39.87 -47.54 -12.09
C PRO A 2 -38.53 -46.79 -12.10
N SER A 3 -37.78 -46.77 -13.19
CA SER A 3 -36.39 -46.28 -13.18
C SER A 3 -36.17 -44.85 -13.70
N ILE A 4 -37.19 -44.17 -14.19
CA ILE A 4 -37.05 -42.84 -14.78
C ILE A 4 -36.94 -41.74 -13.70
N VAL A 5 -37.71 -41.80 -12.64
CA VAL A 5 -37.79 -40.80 -11.58
C VAL A 5 -36.45 -40.70 -10.80
N PRO A 6 -35.82 -41.82 -10.39
CA PRO A 6 -34.53 -41.73 -9.72
C PRO A 6 -33.41 -41.12 -10.58
N SER A 7 -33.43 -41.38 -11.90
CA SER A 7 -32.43 -40.84 -12.85
C SER A 7 -32.51 -39.33 -12.95
N TYR A 8 -33.72 -38.75 -13.05
CA TYR A 8 -33.89 -37.29 -13.05
C TYR A 8 -33.49 -36.65 -11.74
N LEU A 9 -33.73 -37.30 -10.62
CA LEU A 9 -33.32 -36.82 -9.29
C LEU A 9 -31.79 -36.73 -9.17
N TYR A 10 -31.08 -37.78 -9.58
CA TYR A 10 -29.61 -37.77 -9.60
C TYR A 10 -29.03 -36.71 -10.51
N THR A 11 -29.60 -36.53 -11.70
CA THR A 11 -29.17 -35.48 -12.64
C THR A 11 -29.42 -34.10 -12.07
N PHE A 12 -30.54 -33.85 -11.40
CA PHE A 12 -30.84 -32.59 -10.75
C PHE A 12 -29.85 -32.29 -9.61
N PHE A 13 -29.56 -33.23 -8.74
CA PHE A 13 -28.58 -33.04 -7.68
C PHE A 13 -27.15 -32.82 -8.23
N ALA A 14 -26.80 -33.56 -9.28
CA ALA A 14 -25.50 -33.37 -9.95
C ALA A 14 -25.36 -31.95 -10.52
N LEU A 15 -26.40 -31.44 -11.18
CA LEU A 15 -26.42 -30.09 -11.74
C LEU A 15 -26.36 -29.01 -10.63
N MET A 16 -27.09 -29.20 -9.52
CA MET A 16 -27.00 -28.29 -8.37
C MET A 16 -25.60 -28.25 -7.78
N LEU A 17 -24.96 -29.40 -7.64
CA LEU A 17 -23.63 -29.51 -7.09
C LEU A 17 -22.59 -28.84 -8.00
N VAL A 18 -22.65 -29.07 -9.29
CA VAL A 18 -21.79 -28.42 -10.30
C VAL A 18 -22.02 -26.91 -10.29
N GLY A 19 -23.28 -26.47 -10.25
CA GLY A 19 -23.64 -25.04 -10.17
C GLY A 19 -23.06 -24.35 -8.93
N THR A 20 -23.14 -25.00 -7.78
CA THR A 20 -22.60 -24.48 -6.53
C THR A 20 -21.07 -24.34 -6.58
N ILE A 21 -20.39 -25.35 -7.13
CA ILE A 21 -18.92 -25.31 -7.31
C ILE A 21 -18.54 -24.18 -8.26
N LEU A 22 -19.24 -24.03 -9.39
CA LEU A 22 -18.97 -22.97 -10.36
C LEU A 22 -19.16 -21.59 -9.73
N ILE A 23 -20.25 -21.35 -9.00
CA ILE A 23 -20.49 -20.06 -8.34
C ILE A 23 -19.38 -19.78 -7.30
N GLY A 24 -18.97 -20.77 -6.52
CA GLY A 24 -17.89 -20.64 -5.56
C GLY A 24 -16.55 -20.30 -6.20
N THR A 25 -16.19 -20.96 -7.30
CA THR A 25 -14.95 -20.69 -8.02
C THR A 25 -14.96 -19.31 -8.69
N PHE A 26 -16.07 -18.91 -9.31
CA PHE A 26 -16.21 -17.58 -9.90
C PHE A 26 -16.09 -16.46 -8.86
N ASN A 27 -16.70 -16.63 -7.70
CA ASN A 27 -16.60 -15.65 -6.61
C ASN A 27 -15.16 -15.51 -6.11
N SER A 28 -14.46 -16.61 -5.89
CA SER A 28 -13.05 -16.62 -5.49
C SER A 28 -12.15 -15.95 -6.53
N PHE A 29 -12.40 -16.23 -7.82
CA PHE A 29 -11.66 -15.64 -8.92
C PHE A 29 -11.92 -14.12 -9.04
N ALA A 30 -13.18 -13.68 -8.90
CA ALA A 30 -13.54 -12.26 -8.91
C ALA A 30 -12.88 -11.47 -7.77
N VAL A 31 -12.79 -12.06 -6.57
CA VAL A 31 -12.08 -11.47 -5.43
C VAL A 31 -10.58 -11.36 -5.72
N SER A 32 -9.98 -12.39 -6.29
CA SER A 32 -8.55 -12.37 -6.66
C SER A 32 -8.24 -11.32 -7.71
N LEU A 33 -9.08 -11.18 -8.74
CA LEU A 33 -8.91 -10.17 -9.79
C LEU A 33 -9.01 -8.72 -9.27
N ARG A 34 -9.69 -8.48 -8.17
CA ARG A 34 -9.76 -7.15 -7.55
C ARG A 34 -8.56 -6.84 -6.65
N ARG A 35 -8.00 -7.85 -6.00
CA ARG A 35 -6.85 -7.68 -5.10
C ARG A 35 -5.56 -7.30 -5.81
N ILE A 36 -5.27 -7.92 -6.94
CA ILE A 36 -4.03 -7.69 -7.68
C ILE A 36 -3.84 -6.22 -8.10
N PRO A 37 -4.84 -5.54 -8.70
CA PRO A 37 -4.69 -4.13 -9.03
C PRO A 37 -4.58 -3.22 -7.80
N GLU A 38 -5.26 -3.51 -6.70
CA GLU A 38 -5.17 -2.72 -5.47
C GLU A 38 -3.77 -2.78 -4.86
N GLU A 39 -3.20 -3.97 -4.75
CA GLU A 39 -1.84 -4.16 -4.24
C GLU A 39 -0.79 -3.53 -5.16
N ASN A 40 -0.98 -3.60 -6.48
CA ASN A 40 -0.11 -2.95 -7.44
C ASN A 40 -0.19 -1.41 -7.35
N MET A 41 -1.37 -0.85 -7.18
CA MET A 41 -1.54 0.59 -6.97
C MET A 41 -0.87 1.05 -5.66
N LEU A 42 -1.06 0.30 -4.58
CA LEU A 42 -0.40 0.57 -3.31
C LEU A 42 1.12 0.53 -3.44
N LYS A 43 1.63 -0.47 -4.15
CA LYS A 43 3.06 -0.59 -4.43
C LYS A 43 3.59 0.57 -5.29
N ASN A 44 2.85 1.00 -6.30
CA ASN A 44 3.23 2.15 -7.12
C ASN A 44 3.32 3.44 -6.30
N VAL A 45 2.38 3.66 -5.38
CA VAL A 45 2.45 4.78 -4.43
C VAL A 45 3.70 4.68 -3.56
N LEU A 46 3.99 3.48 -3.07
CA LEU A 46 5.16 3.24 -2.24
C LEU A 46 6.47 3.48 -3.01
N ASP A 47 6.58 2.99 -4.24
CA ASP A 47 7.73 3.21 -5.13
C ASP A 47 7.92 4.72 -5.43
N TYR A 48 6.85 5.45 -5.66
CA TYR A 48 6.88 6.90 -5.85
C TYR A 48 7.41 7.62 -4.61
N VAL A 49 6.88 7.33 -3.43
CA VAL A 49 7.35 7.93 -2.17
C VAL A 49 8.80 7.57 -1.88
N ALA A 50 9.22 6.36 -2.21
CA ALA A 50 10.61 5.92 -2.07
C ALA A 50 11.55 6.72 -2.99
N ALA A 51 11.16 6.94 -4.24
CA ALA A 51 11.92 7.73 -5.20
C ALA A 51 12.07 9.19 -4.75
N GLU A 52 10.97 9.83 -4.33
CA GLU A 52 10.98 11.19 -3.78
C GLU A 52 11.85 11.30 -2.52
N SER A 53 11.79 10.29 -1.66
CA SER A 53 12.62 10.24 -0.45
C SER A 53 14.11 10.22 -0.77
N LEU A 54 14.52 9.40 -1.73
CA LEU A 54 15.91 9.32 -2.16
C LEU A 54 16.37 10.60 -2.86
N GLU A 55 15.51 11.23 -3.65
CA GLU A 55 15.81 12.50 -4.30
C GLU A 55 16.04 13.61 -3.26
N LEU A 56 15.19 13.73 -2.25
CA LEU A 56 15.37 14.69 -1.17
C LEU A 56 16.64 14.45 -0.35
N ILE A 57 16.96 13.19 -0.04
CA ILE A 57 18.19 12.84 0.68
C ILE A 57 19.40 13.25 -0.14
N ASN A 58 19.44 12.90 -1.43
CA ASN A 58 20.53 13.27 -2.33
C ASN A 58 20.67 14.79 -2.47
N CYS A 59 19.55 15.51 -2.54
CA CYS A 59 19.53 16.97 -2.63
C CYS A 59 20.15 17.60 -1.38
N VAL A 60 19.80 17.13 -0.18
CA VAL A 60 20.33 17.61 1.10
C VAL A 60 21.79 17.20 1.30
N GLU A 61 22.19 16.03 0.80
CA GLU A 61 23.60 15.60 0.84
C GLU A 61 24.49 16.42 -0.08
N ALA A 62 24.00 16.71 -1.29
CA ALA A 62 24.76 17.42 -2.31
C ALA A 62 24.82 18.93 -2.10
N SER A 63 23.82 19.50 -1.44
CA SER A 63 23.71 20.94 -1.20
C SER A 63 24.13 21.30 0.23
N SER A 64 24.54 22.55 0.41
CA SER A 64 24.72 23.12 1.75
C SER A 64 23.38 23.50 2.42
N GLU A 65 22.26 23.26 1.76
CA GLU A 65 20.94 23.54 2.29
C GLU A 65 20.58 22.57 3.43
N ALA A 66 20.09 23.15 4.52
CA ALA A 66 19.77 22.36 5.71
C ALA A 66 18.42 21.65 5.64
N THR A 67 17.56 22.00 4.68
CA THR A 67 16.18 21.46 4.56
C THR A 67 15.74 21.44 3.12
N ALA A 68 15.12 20.32 2.71
CA ALA A 68 14.41 20.16 1.45
C ALA A 68 13.04 19.54 1.71
N GLU A 69 12.04 19.99 0.99
CA GLU A 69 10.65 19.55 1.16
C GLU A 69 10.03 19.18 -0.19
N ALA A 70 9.19 18.17 -0.20
CA ALA A 70 8.40 17.77 -1.35
C ALA A 70 6.96 17.49 -0.94
N VAL A 71 6.01 18.09 -1.64
CA VAL A 71 4.59 17.75 -1.50
C VAL A 71 4.32 16.54 -2.37
N LEU A 72 3.86 15.47 -1.74
CA LEU A 72 3.58 14.21 -2.43
C LEU A 72 2.23 14.28 -3.13
N ASP A 73 2.23 13.96 -4.41
CA ASP A 73 1.01 13.81 -5.21
C ASP A 73 0.53 12.36 -5.17
N ILE A 74 -0.08 11.99 -4.06
CA ILE A 74 -0.61 10.66 -3.81
C ILE A 74 -2.14 10.66 -3.84
N PRO A 75 -2.78 9.59 -4.33
CA PRO A 75 -4.23 9.51 -4.38
C PRO A 75 -4.85 9.56 -2.98
N SER A 76 -6.03 10.14 -2.87
CA SER A 76 -6.78 10.20 -1.59
C SER A 76 -7.27 8.82 -1.14
N SER A 77 -7.49 7.90 -2.07
CA SER A 77 -7.89 6.52 -1.81
C SER A 77 -7.48 5.62 -2.96
N ILE A 78 -7.34 4.33 -2.68
CA ILE A 78 -7.08 3.29 -3.68
C ILE A 78 -8.32 2.42 -3.78
N ASN A 79 -9.01 2.44 -4.93
CA ASN A 79 -10.25 1.69 -5.17
C ASN A 79 -11.29 1.92 -4.05
N HIS A 80 -11.53 3.18 -3.66
CA HIS A 80 -12.43 3.62 -2.59
C HIS A 80 -12.05 3.10 -1.18
N LYS A 81 -10.85 2.54 -1.01
CA LYS A 81 -10.32 2.12 0.28
C LYS A 81 -9.33 3.14 0.78
N GLN A 82 -9.41 3.49 2.04
CA GLN A 82 -8.36 4.22 2.71
C GLN A 82 -7.10 3.37 2.79
N TYR A 83 -5.97 4.04 2.74
CA TYR A 83 -4.67 3.43 2.94
C TYR A 83 -3.81 4.34 3.81
N TRP A 84 -2.78 3.77 4.35
CA TRP A 84 -1.81 4.48 5.17
C TRP A 84 -0.39 4.22 4.67
N LEU A 85 0.49 5.17 4.91
CA LEU A 85 1.92 5.09 4.68
C LEU A 85 2.64 5.36 5.99
N ARG A 86 3.65 4.59 6.30
CA ARG A 86 4.51 4.80 7.45
C ARG A 86 5.98 4.74 7.05
N LEU A 87 6.72 5.71 7.53
CA LEU A 87 8.16 5.82 7.37
C LEU A 87 8.80 5.51 8.71
N GLY A 88 9.80 4.66 8.74
CA GLY A 88 10.48 4.27 9.97
C GLY A 88 11.87 3.69 9.73
N ILE A 89 12.47 3.25 10.82
CA ILE A 89 13.81 2.63 10.83
C ILE A 89 13.70 1.25 11.44
N ASP A 90 14.33 0.28 10.80
CA ASP A 90 14.48 -1.08 11.29
C ASP A 90 15.97 -1.42 11.32
N SER A 91 16.53 -1.47 12.52
CA SER A 91 17.95 -1.71 12.77
C SER A 91 18.86 -0.66 12.13
N GLU A 92 19.27 -0.82 10.88
CA GLU A 92 20.14 0.08 10.13
C GLU A 92 19.51 0.61 8.84
N TYR A 93 18.30 0.15 8.50
CA TYR A 93 17.65 0.49 7.23
C TYR A 93 16.40 1.32 7.45
N VAL A 94 16.29 2.35 6.65
CA VAL A 94 15.02 3.09 6.52
C VAL A 94 14.04 2.25 5.73
N PHE A 95 12.82 2.20 6.17
CA PHE A 95 11.74 1.55 5.43
C PHE A 95 10.55 2.46 5.23
N ILE A 96 9.84 2.23 4.14
CA ILE A 96 8.51 2.76 3.90
C ILE A 96 7.58 1.57 3.78
N GLU A 97 6.52 1.57 4.55
CA GLU A 97 5.49 0.54 4.48
C GLU A 97 4.11 1.13 4.28
N ALA A 98 3.25 0.36 3.69
CA ALA A 98 1.89 0.75 3.36
C ALA A 98 0.90 -0.37 3.62
N GLY A 99 -0.31 0.00 3.95
CA GLY A 99 -1.41 -0.93 4.14
C GLY A 99 -2.75 -0.27 3.92
N PHE A 100 -3.80 -1.07 3.88
CA PHE A 100 -5.17 -0.59 3.79
C PHE A 100 -5.78 -0.40 5.17
N GLY A 101 -6.66 0.59 5.28
CA GLY A 101 -7.38 0.92 6.49
C GLY A 101 -7.16 2.36 6.95
N ALA A 102 -7.91 2.76 7.96
CA ALA A 102 -7.85 4.10 8.56
C ALA A 102 -6.80 4.20 9.70
N VAL A 103 -6.25 3.07 10.12
CA VAL A 103 -5.26 2.99 11.18
C VAL A 103 -4.12 2.09 10.72
N PRO A 104 -2.85 2.50 10.91
CA PRO A 104 -1.73 1.65 10.62
C PRO A 104 -1.78 0.35 11.42
N ALA A 105 -1.92 -0.75 10.72
CA ALA A 105 -2.01 -2.08 11.29
C ALA A 105 -1.03 -3.02 10.59
N GLU A 106 -1.54 -3.97 9.84
CA GLU A 106 -0.71 -4.91 9.08
C GLU A 106 -0.28 -4.29 7.75
N ALA A 107 1.03 -4.19 7.52
CA ALA A 107 1.58 -3.72 6.26
C ALA A 107 1.33 -4.73 5.14
N ARG A 108 0.90 -4.24 3.98
CA ARG A 108 0.72 -5.05 2.76
C ARG A 108 1.91 -4.96 1.83
N ALA A 109 2.65 -3.87 1.91
CA ALA A 109 3.86 -3.65 1.13
C ALA A 109 4.89 -2.91 1.98
N LYS A 110 6.15 -3.22 1.80
CA LYS A 110 7.28 -2.61 2.49
C LYS A 110 8.47 -2.51 1.54
N ILE A 111 9.12 -1.37 1.55
CA ILE A 111 10.35 -1.12 0.78
C ILE A 111 11.41 -0.61 1.73
N TYR A 112 12.63 -1.10 1.58
CA TYR A 112 13.79 -0.63 2.29
C TYR A 112 14.57 0.37 1.44
N LEU A 113 14.94 1.49 2.05
CA LEU A 113 15.82 2.49 1.44
C LEU A 113 17.24 2.25 1.93
N LEU A 114 18.18 2.21 0.98
CA LEU A 114 19.61 2.14 1.29
C LEU A 114 20.13 3.55 1.62
N ALA A 115 19.76 4.07 2.76
CA ALA A 115 20.16 5.39 3.21
C ALA A 115 20.45 5.36 4.72
N ASN A 116 21.52 6.00 5.13
CA ASN A 116 21.87 6.15 6.53
C ASN A 116 21.29 7.47 7.07
N VAL A 117 19.98 7.50 7.25
CA VAL A 117 19.24 8.66 7.73
C VAL A 117 18.27 8.25 8.83
N PHE A 118 17.87 9.20 9.65
CA PHE A 118 16.77 8.97 10.59
C PHE A 118 15.44 9.23 9.90
N ALA A 119 14.50 8.31 10.03
CA ALA A 119 13.23 8.39 9.33
C ALA A 119 12.05 8.11 10.27
N TYR A 120 11.00 8.91 10.17
CA TYR A 120 9.80 8.76 10.97
C TYR A 120 8.60 9.44 10.33
N GLY A 121 7.43 9.05 10.73
CA GLY A 121 6.16 9.67 10.35
C GLY A 121 5.18 8.71 9.69
N GLU A 122 3.93 9.12 9.69
CA GLU A 122 2.85 8.37 9.08
C GLU A 122 1.80 9.31 8.50
N VAL A 123 1.19 8.91 7.40
CA VAL A 123 0.07 9.61 6.79
C VAL A 123 -1.00 8.62 6.33
N ILE A 124 -2.23 9.09 6.33
CA ILE A 124 -3.39 8.35 5.85
C ILE A 124 -3.90 9.06 4.60
N GLY A 125 -4.14 8.31 3.53
CA GLY A 125 -4.66 8.86 2.29
C GLY A 125 -6.00 9.57 2.50
N GLY A 126 -6.13 10.76 1.92
CA GLY A 126 -7.36 11.54 1.96
C GLY A 126 -7.52 12.50 3.15
N TYR A 127 -6.63 12.47 4.14
CA TYR A 127 -6.70 13.43 5.28
C TYR A 127 -6.04 14.78 4.98
N GLY A 128 -5.25 14.87 3.93
CA GLY A 128 -4.57 16.10 3.54
C GLY A 128 -3.49 15.83 2.50
N LYS A 129 -2.79 16.89 2.10
CA LYS A 129 -1.63 16.75 1.24
C LYS A 129 -0.46 16.22 2.07
N ALA A 130 0.11 15.11 1.67
CA ALA A 130 1.28 14.56 2.32
C ALA A 130 2.52 15.41 2.01
N LEU A 131 3.32 15.69 3.01
CA LEU A 131 4.56 16.42 2.92
C LEU A 131 5.71 15.53 3.38
N LEU A 132 6.72 15.44 2.54
CA LEU A 132 7.98 14.79 2.87
C LEU A 132 9.04 15.86 3.11
N THR A 133 9.64 15.85 4.28
CA THR A 133 10.66 16.83 4.67
C THR A 133 11.96 16.12 4.98
N CYS A 134 13.04 16.55 4.36
CA CYS A 134 14.39 16.10 4.66
C CYS A 134 15.19 17.27 5.27
N ARG A 135 15.71 17.08 6.46
CA ARG A 135 16.48 18.09 7.20
C ARG A 135 17.83 17.56 7.59
N ARG A 136 18.86 18.37 7.39
CA ARG A 136 20.21 18.10 7.88
C ARG A 136 20.47 18.83 9.19
N ASN A 137 21.02 18.13 10.16
CA ASN A 137 21.36 18.61 11.51
C ASN A 137 22.79 18.21 11.82
N ALA A 138 23.35 18.73 12.91
CA ALA A 138 24.66 18.34 13.41
C ALA A 138 24.78 16.84 13.70
N SER A 139 23.67 16.17 14.00
CA SER A 139 23.58 14.73 14.33
C SER A 139 23.35 13.83 13.12
N GLY A 140 23.00 14.37 11.95
CA GLY A 140 22.72 13.59 10.75
C GLY A 140 21.58 14.15 9.90
N ILE A 141 21.07 13.32 9.01
CA ILE A 141 19.95 13.64 8.12
C ILE A 141 18.67 13.00 8.67
N TYR A 142 17.62 13.78 8.72
CA TYR A 142 16.29 13.37 9.20
C TYR A 142 15.28 13.48 8.08
N LEU A 143 14.58 12.39 7.82
CA LEU A 143 13.48 12.32 6.87
C LEU A 143 12.17 12.16 7.64
N SER A 144 11.23 13.04 7.41
CA SER A 144 9.92 12.99 8.06
C SER A 144 8.78 13.01 7.05
N LEU A 145 7.75 12.24 7.34
CA LEU A 145 6.52 12.16 6.56
C LEU A 145 5.36 12.70 7.42
N GLY A 146 4.65 13.67 6.92
CA GLY A 146 3.53 14.30 7.62
C GLY A 146 2.55 14.95 6.66
N TYR A 147 1.71 15.83 7.17
CA TYR A 147 0.77 16.61 6.36
C TYR A 147 1.28 18.04 6.18
N LEU A 148 0.99 18.59 5.01
CA LEU A 148 1.20 20.01 4.77
C LEU A 148 0.22 20.78 5.65
N GLU A 149 0.76 21.54 6.60
CA GLU A 149 -0.05 22.49 7.39
C GLU A 149 -0.53 23.62 6.48
N GLY A 150 -1.84 23.75 6.41
CA GLY A 150 -2.51 24.77 5.61
C GLY A 150 -2.51 26.13 6.25
#